data_d7c4426f73e121b4cdda5237ffa32ae8
#
_entry.id   d7c4426f73e121b4cdda5237ffa32ae8
#
_cell.length_a   1.000
_cell.length_b   1.000
_cell.length_c   1.000
_cell.angle_alpha   90.00
_cell.angle_beta   90.00
_cell.angle_gamma   90.00
#
_symmetry.space_group_name_H-M   'P 1'
#
loop_
_entity.id
_entity.type
_entity.pdbx_description
1 polymer ?
#
loop_
_entity_poly.entity_id
_entity_poly.type
_entity_poly.pdbx_seq_one_letter_code
_entity_poly.pdbx_strand_id
1 'polypeptide(L)'
;MTAWWAVVPVKDPRHGKSRLTGALDDDARAGLVRTMATATVRALLAAADVAGVVVVSPAADPLGVPDPRVVLLPEPVATDGAHVGGDGGGAGGGDDGGTRPDVPAAGLDAAVTAGVEHVRATAPGAHVVVVLGDLPDLLPAEVDDVLRRAADVPRAHVPDAAGTGTTMLTATWPHRPHPRFGPGSSARHAAAGHVPLDVPAASGARRDVDEPADLASPGTPSGA
;
A
#
# COMPACT_ATOMS: atom_id res chain seq x y z
N MET A 1 -17.96 -2.39 17.36
CA MET A 1 -16.73 -1.74 16.86
C MET A 1 -16.82 -1.73 15.34
N THR A 2 -16.42 -0.65 14.68
CA THR A 2 -16.43 -0.58 13.21
C THR A 2 -15.28 -1.41 12.68
N ALA A 3 -15.57 -2.33 11.75
CA ALA A 3 -14.57 -3.23 11.21
C ALA A 3 -13.59 -2.49 10.28
N TRP A 4 -12.35 -2.97 10.22
CA TRP A 4 -11.33 -2.51 9.29
C TRP A 4 -11.30 -3.40 8.04
N TRP A 5 -11.10 -2.77 6.90
CA TRP A 5 -10.77 -3.44 5.64
C TRP A 5 -9.37 -3.07 5.21
N ALA A 6 -8.58 -4.07 4.88
CA ALA A 6 -7.22 -3.88 4.41
C ALA A 6 -7.20 -3.77 2.87
N VAL A 7 -6.37 -2.86 2.36
CA VAL A 7 -6.03 -2.75 0.94
C VAL A 7 -4.54 -3.03 0.79
N VAL A 8 -4.20 -4.05 0.02
CA VAL A 8 -2.81 -4.47 -0.20
C VAL A 8 -2.47 -4.33 -1.68
N PRO A 9 -1.78 -3.24 -2.07
CA PRO A 9 -1.25 -3.13 -3.41
C PRO A 9 -0.04 -4.06 -3.57
N VAL A 10 -0.08 -4.93 -4.57
CA VAL A 10 1.02 -5.85 -4.91
C VAL A 10 1.51 -5.51 -6.30
N LYS A 11 2.71 -4.99 -6.41
CA LYS A 11 3.34 -4.63 -7.68
C LYS A 11 3.58 -5.89 -8.55
N ASP A 12 3.62 -5.68 -9.88
CA ASP A 12 4.10 -6.71 -10.78
C ASP A 12 5.50 -7.15 -10.34
N PRO A 13 5.69 -8.44 -10.05
CA PRO A 13 6.97 -8.98 -9.66
C PRO A 13 8.11 -8.66 -10.64
N ARG A 14 7.76 -8.51 -11.94
CA ARG A 14 8.72 -8.18 -13.00
C ARG A 14 9.23 -6.75 -12.93
N HIS A 15 8.44 -5.83 -12.36
CA HIS A 15 8.74 -4.40 -12.25
C HIS A 15 8.97 -3.95 -10.80
N GLY A 16 8.71 -4.83 -9.81
CA GLY A 16 8.98 -4.58 -8.39
C GLY A 16 10.42 -4.87 -8.01
N LYS A 17 10.94 -4.16 -6.97
CA LYS A 17 12.24 -4.46 -6.36
C LYS A 17 13.44 -4.41 -7.34
N SER A 18 13.49 -3.37 -8.19
CA SER A 18 14.58 -3.16 -9.16
C SER A 18 15.98 -3.13 -8.51
N ARG A 19 16.08 -2.80 -7.21
CA ARG A 19 17.33 -2.86 -6.45
C ARG A 19 17.84 -4.28 -6.19
N LEU A 20 16.96 -5.30 -6.32
CA LEU A 20 17.33 -6.72 -6.22
C LEU A 20 17.80 -7.33 -7.55
N THR A 21 17.79 -6.58 -8.65
CA THR A 21 18.08 -7.07 -10.01
C THR A 21 19.52 -7.61 -10.17
N GLY A 22 20.45 -7.21 -9.32
CA GLY A 22 21.83 -7.72 -9.33
C GLY A 22 22.05 -9.01 -8.49
N ALA A 23 21.08 -9.36 -7.63
CA ALA A 23 21.21 -10.48 -6.69
C ALA A 23 20.26 -11.65 -7.00
N LEU A 24 19.15 -11.41 -7.70
CA LEU A 24 18.12 -12.42 -8.02
C LEU A 24 17.73 -12.33 -9.50
N ASP A 25 17.48 -13.48 -10.12
CA ASP A 25 16.82 -13.55 -11.43
C ASP A 25 15.33 -13.16 -11.33
N ASP A 26 14.66 -13.05 -12.48
CA ASP A 26 13.28 -12.58 -12.54
C ASP A 26 12.30 -13.53 -11.86
N ASP A 27 12.51 -14.84 -11.96
CA ASP A 27 11.64 -15.84 -11.36
C ASP A 27 11.81 -15.88 -9.83
N ALA A 28 13.05 -15.84 -9.34
CA ALA A 28 13.34 -15.77 -7.91
C ALA A 28 12.79 -14.49 -7.29
N ARG A 29 12.91 -13.35 -7.98
CA ARG A 29 12.34 -12.07 -7.54
C ARG A 29 10.81 -12.11 -7.51
N ALA A 30 10.18 -12.70 -8.52
CA ALA A 30 8.74 -12.90 -8.55
C ALA A 30 8.26 -13.81 -7.41
N GLY A 31 8.99 -14.90 -7.15
CA GLY A 31 8.74 -15.79 -6.01
C GLY A 31 8.85 -15.07 -4.67
N LEU A 32 9.86 -14.22 -4.50
CA LEU A 32 10.05 -13.43 -3.28
C LEU A 32 8.90 -12.45 -3.05
N VAL A 33 8.54 -11.66 -4.05
CA VAL A 33 7.41 -10.70 -3.95
C VAL A 33 6.13 -11.43 -3.56
N ARG A 34 5.85 -12.58 -4.19
CA ARG A 34 4.69 -13.42 -3.84
C ARG A 34 4.75 -13.91 -2.40
N THR A 35 5.90 -14.38 -1.95
CA THR A 35 6.08 -14.89 -0.58
C THR A 35 5.82 -13.80 0.45
N MET A 36 6.40 -12.61 0.26
CA MET A 36 6.20 -11.46 1.15
C MET A 36 4.74 -11.02 1.19
N ALA A 37 4.13 -10.83 0.03
CA ALA A 37 2.73 -10.41 -0.05
C ALA A 37 1.78 -11.46 0.57
N THR A 38 2.07 -12.75 0.40
CA THR A 38 1.33 -13.84 1.05
C THR A 38 1.45 -13.78 2.57
N ALA A 39 2.65 -13.54 3.10
CA ALA A 39 2.88 -13.40 4.54
C ALA A 39 2.12 -12.19 5.10
N THR A 40 2.22 -11.03 4.46
CA THR A 40 1.49 -9.80 4.83
C THR A 40 -0.02 -10.03 4.86
N VAL A 41 -0.60 -10.63 3.80
CA VAL A 41 -2.05 -10.91 3.74
C VAL A 41 -2.49 -11.91 4.81
N ARG A 42 -1.69 -12.93 5.09
CA ARG A 42 -1.99 -13.89 6.19
C ARG A 42 -1.98 -13.20 7.55
N ALA A 43 -1.05 -12.31 7.81
CA ALA A 43 -1.03 -11.54 9.06
C ALA A 43 -2.29 -10.67 9.20
N LEU A 44 -2.71 -10.00 8.14
CA LEU A 44 -3.95 -9.21 8.10
C LEU A 44 -5.20 -10.07 8.34
N LEU A 45 -5.30 -11.25 7.69
CA LEU A 45 -6.42 -12.16 7.87
C LEU A 45 -6.50 -12.77 9.27
N ALA A 46 -5.37 -12.88 9.98
CA ALA A 46 -5.29 -13.39 11.33
C ALA A 46 -5.48 -12.31 12.41
N ALA A 47 -5.45 -11.02 12.05
CA ALA A 47 -5.74 -9.91 12.95
C ALA A 47 -7.22 -9.87 13.32
N ALA A 48 -7.53 -9.51 14.57
CA ALA A 48 -8.88 -9.60 15.14
C ALA A 48 -9.86 -8.58 14.53
N ASP A 49 -9.37 -7.38 14.22
CA ASP A 49 -10.21 -6.25 13.77
C ASP A 49 -10.31 -6.14 12.24
N VAL A 50 -9.65 -7.03 11.46
CA VAL A 50 -9.68 -7.05 9.99
C VAL A 50 -10.81 -7.94 9.48
N ALA A 51 -11.81 -7.34 8.86
CA ALA A 51 -12.98 -8.04 8.30
C ALA A 51 -12.71 -8.63 6.92
N GLY A 52 -11.84 -8.02 6.13
CA GLY A 52 -11.51 -8.47 4.79
C GLY A 52 -10.28 -7.76 4.21
N VAL A 53 -9.75 -8.33 3.14
CA VAL A 53 -8.55 -7.84 2.45
C VAL A 53 -8.81 -7.70 0.96
N VAL A 54 -8.56 -6.52 0.43
CA VAL A 54 -8.59 -6.24 -1.01
C VAL A 54 -7.15 -6.21 -1.51
N VAL A 55 -6.78 -7.15 -2.35
CA VAL A 55 -5.47 -7.20 -3.01
C VAL A 55 -5.60 -6.59 -4.39
N VAL A 56 -4.82 -5.56 -4.68
CA VAL A 56 -4.77 -4.91 -6.00
C VAL A 56 -3.47 -5.30 -6.68
N SER A 57 -3.56 -6.01 -7.80
CA SER A 57 -2.39 -6.57 -8.50
C SER A 57 -2.63 -6.67 -10.00
N PRO A 58 -1.59 -6.51 -10.84
CA PRO A 58 -1.68 -6.82 -12.26
C PRO A 58 -1.80 -8.33 -12.55
N ALA A 59 -1.45 -9.20 -11.61
CA ALA A 59 -1.57 -10.64 -11.74
C ALA A 59 -2.97 -11.13 -11.34
N ALA A 60 -3.52 -12.10 -12.06
CA ALA A 60 -4.85 -12.65 -11.80
C ALA A 60 -4.96 -13.37 -10.44
N ASP A 61 -3.91 -14.06 -10.02
CA ASP A 61 -3.78 -14.66 -8.68
C ASP A 61 -2.35 -14.48 -8.18
N PRO A 62 -2.05 -13.35 -7.52
CA PRO A 62 -0.70 -13.05 -7.08
C PRO A 62 -0.27 -13.88 -5.86
N LEU A 63 -1.21 -14.45 -5.09
CA LEU A 63 -0.92 -14.95 -3.75
C LEU A 63 -1.21 -16.44 -3.53
N GLY A 64 -2.20 -17.02 -4.24
CA GLY A 64 -2.66 -18.38 -3.97
C GLY A 64 -3.23 -18.55 -2.53
N VAL A 65 -3.89 -17.54 -1.99
CA VAL A 65 -4.50 -17.58 -0.65
C VAL A 65 -6.01 -17.81 -0.79
N PRO A 66 -6.50 -19.03 -0.59
CA PRO A 66 -7.92 -19.35 -0.72
C PRO A 66 -8.68 -18.97 0.56
N ASP A 67 -8.97 -17.69 0.77
CA ASP A 67 -9.79 -17.18 1.87
C ASP A 67 -10.94 -16.34 1.29
N PRO A 68 -12.21 -16.63 1.67
CA PRO A 68 -13.37 -15.88 1.16
C PRO A 68 -13.39 -14.39 1.52
N ARG A 69 -12.56 -13.98 2.48
CA ARG A 69 -12.38 -12.57 2.85
C ARG A 69 -11.38 -11.84 1.95
N VAL A 70 -10.72 -12.54 1.02
CA VAL A 70 -9.78 -11.94 0.07
C VAL A 70 -10.49 -11.61 -1.23
N VAL A 71 -10.45 -10.36 -1.63
CA VAL A 71 -10.93 -9.87 -2.93
C VAL A 71 -9.73 -9.48 -3.78
N LEU A 72 -9.66 -10.01 -4.99
CA LEU A 72 -8.62 -9.67 -5.96
C LEU A 72 -9.15 -8.63 -6.94
N LEU A 73 -8.44 -7.52 -7.11
CA LEU A 73 -8.74 -6.48 -8.09
C LEU A 73 -7.57 -6.33 -9.06
N PRO A 74 -7.86 -6.13 -10.35
CA PRO A 74 -6.83 -5.76 -11.31
C PRO A 74 -6.28 -4.36 -10.99
N GLU A 75 -4.98 -4.16 -11.24
CA GLU A 75 -4.39 -2.83 -11.17
C GLU A 75 -5.00 -1.93 -12.27
N PRO A 76 -5.36 -0.67 -11.95
CA PRO A 76 -5.86 0.26 -12.96
C PRO A 76 -4.82 0.46 -14.07
N VAL A 77 -5.24 0.25 -15.32
CA VAL A 77 -4.40 0.53 -16.49
C VAL A 77 -4.44 2.04 -16.72
N ALA A 78 -3.27 2.67 -16.90
CA ALA A 78 -3.25 4.04 -17.40
C ALA A 78 -3.96 4.07 -18.76
N THR A 79 -5.12 4.68 -18.81
CA THR A 79 -5.71 5.03 -20.12
C THR A 79 -4.83 6.16 -20.67
N ASP A 80 -4.00 5.84 -21.66
CA ASP A 80 -3.40 6.86 -22.53
C ASP A 80 -4.55 7.72 -23.03
N GLY A 81 -4.59 8.96 -22.56
CA GLY A 81 -5.58 9.93 -23.02
C GLY A 81 -5.54 9.94 -24.53
N ALA A 82 -6.66 9.60 -25.17
CA ALA A 82 -6.83 9.59 -26.59
C ALA A 82 -6.19 10.85 -27.18
N HIS A 83 -5.10 10.66 -27.92
CA HIS A 83 -4.62 11.65 -28.86
C HIS A 83 -5.72 11.81 -29.92
N VAL A 84 -6.64 12.74 -29.67
CA VAL A 84 -7.46 13.29 -30.74
C VAL A 84 -6.50 14.11 -31.58
N GLY A 85 -6.05 13.52 -32.69
CA GLY A 85 -5.38 14.23 -33.74
C GLY A 85 -6.28 15.36 -34.25
N GLY A 86 -5.94 16.60 -33.90
CA GLY A 86 -6.46 17.84 -34.44
C GLY A 86 -5.30 18.61 -35.04
N ASP A 87 -5.13 18.50 -36.36
CA ASP A 87 -4.38 19.46 -37.17
C ASP A 87 -4.99 20.85 -37.00
N GLY A 88 -4.14 21.84 -36.71
CA GLY A 88 -4.54 23.24 -36.76
C GLY A 88 -3.66 24.16 -35.94
N GLY A 89 -2.76 24.86 -36.62
CA GLY A 89 -1.83 25.83 -36.04
C GLY A 89 -2.50 27.04 -35.38
N GLY A 90 -1.79 27.69 -34.48
CA GLY A 90 -2.14 28.98 -33.90
C GLY A 90 -1.27 29.33 -32.70
N ALA A 91 -0.36 30.27 -32.90
CA ALA A 91 0.45 30.87 -31.83
C ALA A 91 -0.43 31.73 -30.91
N GLY A 92 -0.19 31.70 -29.59
CA GLY A 92 -0.80 32.66 -28.66
C GLY A 92 -0.47 32.27 -27.23
N GLY A 93 0.42 33.05 -26.60
CA GLY A 93 0.79 32.88 -25.17
C GLY A 93 -0.36 33.23 -24.24
N GLY A 94 -0.44 32.53 -23.12
CA GLY A 94 -1.33 32.79 -22.01
C GLY A 94 -0.98 31.81 -20.91
N ASP A 95 -0.21 32.28 -19.93
CA ASP A 95 0.11 31.59 -18.68
C ASP A 95 -1.12 31.65 -17.77
N ASP A 96 -2.02 30.68 -17.93
CA ASP A 96 -3.13 30.49 -17.00
C ASP A 96 -2.81 29.34 -16.07
N GLY A 97 -2.40 29.69 -14.85
CA GLY A 97 -2.20 28.79 -13.72
C GLY A 97 -3.44 28.00 -13.33
N GLY A 98 -4.00 27.24 -14.25
CA GLY A 98 -5.07 26.28 -14.02
C GLY A 98 -4.49 25.05 -13.35
N THR A 99 -4.79 24.85 -12.08
CA THR A 99 -4.54 23.60 -11.35
C THR A 99 -5.22 22.47 -12.11
N ARG A 100 -4.45 21.70 -12.89
CA ARG A 100 -4.91 20.45 -13.47
C ARG A 100 -5.36 19.57 -12.33
N PRO A 101 -6.57 18.94 -12.39
CA PRO A 101 -6.91 17.91 -11.43
C PRO A 101 -5.85 16.83 -11.51
N ASP A 102 -5.28 16.48 -10.35
CA ASP A 102 -4.27 15.44 -10.16
C ASP A 102 -4.87 14.13 -10.70
N VAL A 103 -4.59 13.79 -11.94
CA VAL A 103 -4.89 12.46 -12.49
C VAL A 103 -3.95 11.53 -11.75
N PRO A 104 -4.46 10.52 -11.00
CA PRO A 104 -3.60 9.59 -10.28
C PRO A 104 -2.66 8.94 -11.29
N ALA A 105 -1.36 9.15 -11.12
CA ALA A 105 -0.35 8.48 -11.92
C ALA A 105 -0.60 6.97 -11.84
N ALA A 106 -0.59 6.28 -12.98
CA ALA A 106 -0.57 4.82 -13.01
C ALA A 106 0.51 4.32 -12.04
N GLY A 107 0.18 3.37 -11.17
CA GLY A 107 1.12 2.84 -10.19
C GLY A 107 0.50 2.70 -8.79
N LEU A 108 1.35 2.73 -7.79
CA LEU A 108 0.99 2.40 -6.41
C LEU A 108 -0.18 3.23 -5.86
N ASP A 109 -0.17 4.55 -6.05
CA ASP A 109 -1.23 5.43 -5.55
C ASP A 109 -2.58 5.16 -6.26
N ALA A 110 -2.55 4.83 -7.55
CA ALA A 110 -3.75 4.43 -8.31
C ALA A 110 -4.31 3.08 -7.83
N ALA A 111 -3.43 2.10 -7.60
CA ALA A 111 -3.82 0.80 -7.06
C ALA A 111 -4.47 0.94 -5.67
N VAL A 112 -3.86 1.75 -4.79
CA VAL A 112 -4.43 2.06 -3.46
C VAL A 112 -5.80 2.71 -3.60
N THR A 113 -5.93 3.71 -4.47
CA THR A 113 -7.19 4.42 -4.70
C THR A 113 -8.28 3.45 -5.17
N ALA A 114 -8.00 2.59 -6.14
CA ALA A 114 -8.94 1.59 -6.63
C ALA A 114 -9.41 0.62 -5.53
N GLY A 115 -8.48 0.13 -4.71
CA GLY A 115 -8.81 -0.73 -3.57
C GLY A 115 -9.69 -0.04 -2.54
N VAL A 116 -9.39 1.22 -2.20
CA VAL A 116 -10.19 2.04 -1.29
C VAL A 116 -11.60 2.27 -1.83
N GLU A 117 -11.74 2.61 -3.12
CA GLU A 117 -13.06 2.78 -3.76
C GLU A 117 -13.87 1.48 -3.71
N HIS A 118 -13.23 0.34 -3.95
CA HIS A 118 -13.89 -0.95 -3.83
C HIS A 118 -14.44 -1.19 -2.41
N VAL A 119 -13.61 -0.95 -1.38
CA VAL A 119 -14.06 -1.07 0.02
C VAL A 119 -15.23 -0.13 0.30
N ARG A 120 -15.18 1.11 -0.18
CA ARG A 120 -16.28 2.09 0.02
C ARG A 120 -17.58 1.65 -0.63
N ALA A 121 -17.52 0.97 -1.77
CA ALA A 121 -18.68 0.47 -2.49
C ALA A 121 -19.28 -0.79 -1.83
N THR A 122 -18.43 -1.70 -1.31
CA THR A 122 -18.87 -3.03 -0.85
C THR A 122 -19.03 -3.16 0.66
N ALA A 123 -18.33 -2.33 1.44
CA ALA A 123 -18.37 -2.29 2.90
C ALA A 123 -18.57 -0.85 3.43
N PRO A 124 -19.73 -0.22 3.17
CA PRO A 124 -20.00 1.14 3.62
C PRO A 124 -19.95 1.22 5.14
N GLY A 125 -19.28 2.26 5.65
CA GLY A 125 -19.05 2.43 7.08
C GLY A 125 -17.72 1.85 7.59
N ALA A 126 -17.07 0.96 6.85
CA ALA A 126 -15.80 0.36 7.27
C ALA A 126 -14.66 1.39 7.34
N HIS A 127 -13.75 1.21 8.29
CA HIS A 127 -12.44 1.85 8.30
C HIS A 127 -11.53 1.19 7.27
N VAL A 128 -10.53 1.90 6.78
CA VAL A 128 -9.59 1.38 5.78
C VAL A 128 -8.16 1.45 6.31
N VAL A 129 -7.42 0.36 6.16
CA VAL A 129 -5.98 0.33 6.30
C VAL A 129 -5.35 -0.10 4.98
N VAL A 130 -4.43 0.70 4.44
CA VAL A 130 -3.57 0.32 3.31
C VAL A 130 -2.29 -0.23 3.90
N VAL A 131 -1.85 -1.39 3.42
CA VAL A 131 -0.63 -2.06 3.88
C VAL A 131 0.18 -2.46 2.67
N LEU A 132 1.46 -2.06 2.61
CA LEU A 132 2.33 -2.49 1.53
C LEU A 132 2.56 -4.01 1.60
N GLY A 133 2.63 -4.67 0.43
CA GLY A 133 2.74 -6.13 0.33
C GLY A 133 4.13 -6.70 0.63
N ASP A 134 5.06 -5.92 1.17
CA ASP A 134 6.45 -6.28 1.41
C ASP A 134 6.87 -6.25 2.88
N LEU A 135 5.91 -6.57 3.77
CA LEU A 135 6.09 -6.67 5.22
C LEU A 135 6.06 -8.15 5.68
N PRO A 136 7.05 -8.99 5.34
CA PRO A 136 7.00 -10.43 5.62
C PRO A 136 7.02 -10.76 7.12
N ASP A 137 7.57 -9.87 7.95
CA ASP A 137 7.69 -10.03 9.41
C ASP A 137 6.49 -9.46 10.19
N LEU A 138 5.47 -8.94 9.48
CA LEU A 138 4.28 -8.37 10.11
C LEU A 138 3.52 -9.43 10.91
N LEU A 139 3.26 -9.16 12.19
CA LEU A 139 2.51 -10.05 13.07
C LEU A 139 1.04 -9.57 13.22
N PRO A 140 0.07 -10.50 13.37
CA PRO A 140 -1.34 -10.13 13.58
C PRO A 140 -1.55 -9.18 14.76
N ALA A 141 -0.85 -9.40 15.87
CA ALA A 141 -0.94 -8.54 17.04
C ALA A 141 -0.41 -7.11 16.79
N GLU A 142 0.55 -6.94 15.88
CA GLU A 142 1.06 -5.64 15.48
C GLU A 142 0.05 -4.90 14.57
N VAL A 143 -0.67 -5.64 13.71
CA VAL A 143 -1.80 -5.09 12.97
C VAL A 143 -2.85 -4.55 13.94
N ASP A 144 -3.29 -5.37 14.90
CA ASP A 144 -4.30 -4.96 15.90
C ASP A 144 -3.83 -3.75 16.72
N ASP A 145 -2.54 -3.66 17.07
CA ASP A 145 -1.97 -2.49 17.76
C ASP A 145 -2.04 -1.22 16.91
N VAL A 146 -1.65 -1.31 15.63
CA VAL A 146 -1.74 -0.18 14.68
C VAL A 146 -3.20 0.27 14.52
N LEU A 147 -4.13 -0.65 14.31
CA LEU A 147 -5.55 -0.34 14.11
C LEU A 147 -6.16 0.31 15.36
N ARG A 148 -5.82 -0.17 16.55
CA ARG A 148 -6.25 0.42 17.82
C ARG A 148 -5.73 1.86 17.99
N ARG A 149 -4.46 2.13 17.67
CA ARG A 149 -3.87 3.48 17.71
C ARG A 149 -4.50 4.42 16.69
N ALA A 150 -4.91 3.89 15.55
CA ALA A 150 -5.52 4.65 14.46
C ALA A 150 -7.02 4.93 14.68
N ALA A 151 -7.70 4.21 15.57
CA ALA A 151 -9.15 4.24 15.70
C ALA A 151 -9.73 5.62 16.05
N ASP A 152 -8.98 6.43 16.79
CA ASP A 152 -9.41 7.76 17.24
C ASP A 152 -8.88 8.90 16.35
N VAL A 153 -8.22 8.56 15.23
CA VAL A 153 -7.59 9.53 14.33
C VAL A 153 -8.23 9.48 12.95
N PRO A 154 -8.64 10.61 12.36
CA PRO A 154 -9.22 10.64 11.01
C PRO A 154 -8.35 9.97 9.95
N ARG A 155 -7.04 10.22 9.99
CA ARG A 155 -6.03 9.63 9.10
C ARG A 155 -4.72 9.47 9.86
N ALA A 156 -4.08 8.33 9.70
CA ALA A 156 -2.75 8.12 10.23
C ALA A 156 -1.85 7.35 9.25
N HIS A 157 -0.56 7.32 9.53
CA HIS A 157 0.38 6.49 8.79
C HIS A 157 1.43 5.88 9.72
N VAL A 158 1.96 4.74 9.31
CA VAL A 158 3.10 4.10 9.96
C VAL A 158 4.33 4.41 9.12
N PRO A 159 5.33 5.15 9.65
CA PRO A 159 6.61 5.33 8.98
C PRO A 159 7.36 4.01 8.85
N ASP A 160 8.17 3.85 7.80
CA ASP A 160 9.13 2.73 7.69
C ASP A 160 10.17 2.73 8.83
N ALA A 161 11.05 1.75 8.86
CA ALA A 161 12.09 1.65 9.88
C ALA A 161 13.04 2.86 9.88
N ALA A 162 13.32 3.43 8.70
CA ALA A 162 14.15 4.62 8.52
C ALA A 162 13.41 5.93 8.88
N GLY A 163 12.09 5.90 8.99
CA GLY A 163 11.24 7.06 9.27
C GLY A 163 10.98 7.97 8.07
N THR A 164 11.46 7.60 6.89
CA THR A 164 11.37 8.41 5.65
C THR A 164 10.27 7.93 4.70
N GLY A 165 10.04 6.63 4.64
CA GLY A 165 8.98 5.99 3.87
C GLY A 165 7.72 5.76 4.71
N THR A 166 6.76 5.04 4.13
CA THR A 166 5.48 4.68 4.76
C THR A 166 5.14 3.26 4.41
N THR A 167 4.86 2.44 5.42
CA THR A 167 4.45 1.05 5.26
C THR A 167 2.94 0.86 5.32
N MET A 168 2.24 1.70 6.10
CA MET A 168 0.79 1.64 6.25
C MET A 168 0.15 3.03 6.25
N LEU A 169 -1.06 3.14 5.66
CA LEU A 169 -1.96 4.29 5.80
C LEU A 169 -3.28 3.84 6.40
N THR A 170 -3.85 4.64 7.30
CA THR A 170 -5.17 4.38 7.85
C THR A 170 -6.11 5.56 7.62
N ALA A 171 -7.40 5.27 7.49
CA ALA A 171 -8.44 6.27 7.52
C ALA A 171 -9.71 5.69 8.18
N THR A 172 -10.20 6.37 9.21
CA THR A 172 -11.48 6.04 9.83
C THR A 172 -12.63 6.61 9.00
N TRP A 173 -13.75 5.87 8.93
CA TRP A 173 -14.95 6.38 8.28
C TRP A 173 -15.40 7.71 8.91
N PRO A 174 -15.83 8.73 8.12
CA PRO A 174 -16.02 8.73 6.65
C PRO A 174 -14.78 9.17 5.86
N HIS A 175 -13.61 9.32 6.48
CA HIS A 175 -12.42 9.84 5.85
C HIS A 175 -11.82 8.84 4.83
N ARG A 176 -10.97 9.34 3.94
CA ARG A 176 -10.24 8.58 2.93
C ARG A 176 -8.74 8.75 3.13
N PRO A 177 -7.91 7.73 2.93
CA PRO A 177 -6.47 7.93 2.86
C PRO A 177 -6.12 8.79 1.63
N HIS A 178 -5.08 9.59 1.74
CA HIS A 178 -4.52 10.36 0.64
C HIS A 178 -3.15 9.78 0.30
N PRO A 179 -3.07 8.78 -0.61
CA PRO A 179 -1.81 8.12 -0.93
C PRO A 179 -0.83 9.10 -1.59
N ARG A 180 0.42 9.08 -1.14
CA ARG A 180 1.56 9.85 -1.62
C ARG A 180 2.83 9.02 -1.48
N PHE A 181 2.78 7.76 -1.94
CA PHE A 181 3.88 6.81 -1.79
C PHE A 181 5.12 7.20 -2.63
N GLY A 182 6.25 6.56 -2.34
CA GLY A 182 7.55 6.80 -2.94
C GLY A 182 8.55 7.48 -1.99
N PRO A 183 9.74 7.88 -2.45
CA PRO A 183 10.79 8.45 -1.59
C PRO A 183 10.30 9.64 -0.77
N GLY A 184 10.53 9.62 0.55
CA GLY A 184 10.06 10.68 1.46
C GLY A 184 8.56 10.69 1.69
N SER A 185 7.87 9.57 1.50
CA SER A 185 6.41 9.46 1.62
C SER A 185 5.90 9.78 3.02
N SER A 186 6.64 9.50 4.08
CA SER A 186 6.25 9.82 5.46
C SER A 186 5.96 11.31 5.64
N ALA A 187 6.89 12.17 5.20
CA ALA A 187 6.70 13.61 5.26
C ALA A 187 5.53 14.09 4.37
N ARG A 188 5.36 13.50 3.17
CA ARG A 188 4.25 13.85 2.28
C ARG A 188 2.90 13.42 2.84
N HIS A 189 2.81 12.26 3.49
CA HIS A 189 1.58 11.83 4.16
C HIS A 189 1.26 12.72 5.36
N ALA A 190 2.27 13.11 6.15
CA ALA A 190 2.08 14.07 7.24
C ALA A 190 1.55 15.42 6.71
N ALA A 191 2.12 15.95 5.63
CA ALA A 191 1.66 17.17 4.98
C ALA A 191 0.23 17.04 4.41
N ALA A 192 -0.19 15.82 4.02
CA ALA A 192 -1.55 15.52 3.58
C ALA A 192 -2.53 15.26 4.73
N GLY A 193 -2.13 15.51 5.98
CA GLY A 193 -2.99 15.40 7.17
C GLY A 193 -3.08 14.00 7.78
N HIS A 194 -2.10 13.12 7.50
CA HIS A 194 -1.97 11.84 8.21
C HIS A 194 -1.10 12.02 9.45
N VAL A 195 -1.59 11.60 10.60
CA VAL A 195 -0.83 11.60 11.86
C VAL A 195 0.16 10.43 11.85
N PRO A 196 1.47 10.65 12.09
CA PRO A 196 2.40 9.55 12.23
C PRO A 196 2.10 8.79 13.52
N LEU A 197 1.94 7.45 13.43
CA LEU A 197 1.75 6.61 14.61
C LEU A 197 3.10 6.25 15.23
N ASP A 198 3.14 6.31 16.56
CA ASP A 198 4.29 5.88 17.34
C ASP A 198 4.29 4.35 17.47
N VAL A 199 4.81 3.68 16.44
CA VAL A 199 5.01 2.24 16.38
C VAL A 199 6.48 1.93 16.65
N PRO A 200 6.82 0.93 17.51
CA PRO A 200 8.20 0.59 17.80
C PRO A 200 9.03 0.33 16.52
N ALA A 201 10.25 0.83 16.47
CA ALA A 201 11.12 0.70 15.29
C ALA A 201 11.44 -0.76 14.92
N ALA A 202 11.43 -1.65 15.91
CA ALA A 202 11.65 -3.09 15.70
C ALA A 202 10.41 -3.86 15.22
N SER A 203 9.25 -3.20 15.13
CA SER A 203 8.00 -3.82 14.69
C SER A 203 8.07 -4.24 13.22
N GLY A 204 7.53 -5.41 12.91
CA GLY A 204 7.31 -5.89 11.54
C GLY A 204 6.41 -4.95 10.73
N ALA A 205 5.57 -4.16 11.38
CA ALA A 205 4.76 -3.12 10.75
C ALA A 205 5.58 -1.98 10.10
N ARG A 206 6.86 -1.85 10.43
CA ARG A 206 7.78 -0.82 9.91
C ARG A 206 8.88 -1.36 9.01
N ARG A 207 8.99 -2.70 8.90
CA ARG A 207 10.12 -3.38 8.25
C ARG A 207 9.70 -3.89 6.87
N ASP A 208 9.78 -3.02 5.90
CA ASP A 208 9.70 -3.41 4.50
C ASP A 208 11.04 -4.00 4.01
N VAL A 209 10.95 -4.91 3.04
CA VAL A 209 12.11 -5.57 2.44
C VAL A 209 12.37 -4.93 1.09
N ASP A 210 13.33 -4.03 0.99
CA ASP A 210 13.70 -3.33 -0.24
C ASP A 210 15.04 -3.80 -0.84
N GLU A 211 15.96 -4.30 -0.03
CA GLU A 211 17.32 -4.67 -0.42
C GLU A 211 17.65 -6.12 -0.02
N PRO A 212 18.65 -6.77 -0.66
CA PRO A 212 19.07 -8.11 -0.28
C PRO A 212 19.54 -8.23 1.18
N ALA A 213 20.04 -7.13 1.75
CA ALA A 213 20.47 -7.08 3.15
C ALA A 213 19.30 -7.24 4.12
N ASP A 214 18.09 -6.78 3.74
CA ASP A 214 16.89 -6.89 4.56
C ASP A 214 16.44 -8.35 4.74
N LEU A 215 16.73 -9.21 3.74
CA LEU A 215 16.44 -10.64 3.79
C LEU A 215 17.33 -11.39 4.79
N ALA A 216 18.51 -10.85 5.12
CA ALA A 216 19.50 -11.49 5.97
C ALA A 216 19.34 -11.17 7.47
N SER A 217 18.37 -10.33 7.84
CA SER A 217 18.10 -9.93 9.21
C SER A 217 16.83 -10.60 9.76
N PRO A 218 16.86 -11.88 10.14
CA PRO A 218 15.75 -12.46 10.90
C PRO A 218 15.70 -11.73 12.23
N GLY A 219 14.54 -11.15 12.57
CA GLY A 219 14.32 -10.56 13.87
C GLY A 219 14.65 -11.59 14.94
N THR A 220 15.71 -11.34 15.70
CA THR A 220 16.06 -12.17 16.86
C THR A 220 14.91 -12.02 17.86
N PRO A 221 14.16 -13.09 18.19
CA PRO A 221 13.20 -13.01 19.26
C PRO A 221 14.00 -12.73 20.53
N SER A 222 13.79 -11.56 21.15
CA SER A 222 14.32 -11.26 22.47
C SER A 222 13.66 -12.24 23.44
N GLY A 223 14.38 -13.32 23.71
CA GLY A 223 13.99 -14.33 24.68
C GLY A 223 14.36 -13.89 26.09
N ALA A 224 13.48 -14.22 27.00
CA ALA A 224 13.48 -14.32 28.44
C ALA A 224 12.69 -13.27 29.18
#